data_90bfaa16cd722d5450d549dc3eaa485b
#
_entry.id   90bfaa16cd722d5450d549dc3eaa485b
#
_cell.length_a   1.000
_cell.length_b   1.000
_cell.length_c   1.000
_cell.angle_alpha   90.00
_cell.angle_beta   90.00
_cell.angle_gamma   90.00
#
_symmetry.space_group_name_H-M   'P 1'
#
loop_
_entity.id
_entity.type
_entity.pdbx_description
1 polymer ?
#
loop_
_entity_poly.entity_id
_entity_poly.type
_entity_poly.pdbx_seq_one_letter_code
_entity_poly.pdbx_strand_id
1 'polypeptide(L)'
;MTDLFAPSIGVPRPVGARSVRIGSTIYPVVLPKIRDSRLHVAGIVITLHTLGQVGLGFHVSVPQILSAILTTALLQVAITFRKTKSFVWPASAMLTGSGIALILRVPSTPVGDHWTFHKWWMFSAVAAFSLLTKFIVRKGGSHVFNPSNVGLVLAFIILGSSQIEPLDFWWAPLSNPAMVIAYAVILIGGTLVTRRLGLLATVISFWIVLSAGTAINAASGQCFTARWAFAPVCGSSLWTTIVTSPEILIFTYFMITDPRTTPRGRVGRTLFGALVGVVCVVLMAPQDTEFGAKVALLAGLTIMTAVRPLVERVVPEPNSEGDTLRGWSRRVLDGNDAPVATAVRTRRGATIGLVGLLIVAGLSFGARTTQGVLAGEPENLIGRLSTRIDPATFPDSTVDEEVMNWNHEIDVQGAQAIVLTLAENLALEKQAILEGDDALLTAIAHGDRLDAMRSRLNESTSIGRTVTDDYTIDRVRVTLLVPFGRQDGLSLGMISEGMVTTEIRNSSGEVVSTSTAPFETMWAMRRATGSRWLTVAELPPTDRP
;
A
#
# COMPACT_ATOMS: atom_id res chain seq x y z
N MET A 1 -24.98 -1.18 -26.96
CA MET A 1 -23.59 -1.52 -26.53
C MET A 1 -23.60 -2.27 -25.20
N THR A 2 -24.51 -3.24 -25.02
CA THR A 2 -24.82 -3.87 -23.71
C THR A 2 -24.21 -5.26 -23.50
N ASP A 3 -23.39 -5.78 -24.43
CA ASP A 3 -22.95 -7.18 -24.41
C ASP A 3 -21.46 -7.41 -24.25
N LEU A 4 -20.69 -6.40 -23.81
CA LEU A 4 -19.23 -6.53 -23.73
C LEU A 4 -18.73 -7.31 -22.51
N PHE A 5 -19.57 -7.62 -21.50
CA PHE A 5 -19.09 -8.17 -20.21
C PHE A 5 -19.96 -9.27 -19.58
N ALA A 6 -21.03 -9.68 -20.20
CA ALA A 6 -21.78 -10.83 -19.74
C ALA A 6 -21.24 -12.12 -20.38
N PRO A 7 -20.84 -13.14 -19.62
CA PRO A 7 -21.03 -14.48 -20.11
C PRO A 7 -22.54 -14.73 -20.03
N SER A 8 -23.25 -14.55 -21.15
CA SER A 8 -24.61 -15.03 -21.30
C SER A 8 -24.63 -16.53 -20.96
N ILE A 9 -25.39 -16.89 -19.93
CA ILE A 9 -25.75 -18.28 -19.67
C ILE A 9 -26.61 -18.68 -20.88
N GLY A 10 -26.04 -19.46 -21.79
CA GLY A 10 -26.61 -19.82 -23.07
C GLY A 10 -25.82 -19.24 -24.22
N VAL A 11 -24.55 -19.67 -24.38
CA VAL A 11 -23.71 -19.33 -25.52
C VAL A 11 -24.26 -20.14 -26.73
N PRO A 12 -24.86 -19.50 -27.75
CA PRO A 12 -25.05 -20.15 -29.02
C PRO A 12 -23.66 -20.55 -29.54
N ARG A 13 -23.49 -21.77 -29.99
CA ARG A 13 -22.22 -22.23 -30.60
C ARG A 13 -21.91 -21.31 -31.79
N PRO A 14 -20.90 -20.45 -31.73
CA PRO A 14 -20.50 -19.70 -32.92
C PRO A 14 -19.90 -20.70 -33.91
N VAL A 15 -20.40 -20.70 -35.10
CA VAL A 15 -19.83 -21.45 -36.24
C VAL A 15 -18.37 -20.97 -36.38
N GLY A 16 -17.41 -21.89 -36.26
CA GLY A 16 -15.96 -21.57 -36.32
C GLY A 16 -15.24 -21.40 -34.97
N ALA A 17 -15.86 -21.72 -33.83
CA ALA A 17 -15.20 -21.68 -32.52
C ALA A 17 -14.07 -22.71 -32.45
N ARG A 18 -12.89 -22.26 -31.95
CA ARG A 18 -11.80 -23.16 -31.61
C ARG A 18 -12.29 -24.19 -30.58
N SER A 19 -11.86 -25.44 -30.74
CA SER A 19 -12.21 -26.51 -29.80
C SER A 19 -11.00 -27.35 -29.46
N VAL A 20 -11.01 -27.95 -28.28
CA VAL A 20 -10.00 -28.91 -27.83
C VAL A 20 -10.70 -30.23 -27.58
N ARG A 21 -10.13 -31.32 -28.13
CA ARG A 21 -10.62 -32.69 -27.91
C ARG A 21 -9.84 -33.31 -26.74
N ILE A 22 -10.56 -33.73 -25.72
CA ILE A 22 -9.99 -34.47 -24.59
C ILE A 22 -10.70 -35.82 -24.53
N GLY A 23 -10.00 -36.89 -24.84
CA GLY A 23 -10.61 -38.20 -25.04
C GLY A 23 -11.61 -38.19 -26.18
N SER A 24 -12.82 -38.65 -25.94
CA SER A 24 -13.94 -38.66 -26.92
C SER A 24 -14.73 -37.36 -26.93
N THR A 25 -14.52 -36.44 -26.00
CA THR A 25 -15.35 -35.23 -25.81
C THR A 25 -14.67 -33.99 -26.41
N ILE A 26 -15.45 -33.18 -27.14
CA ILE A 26 -15.00 -31.92 -27.72
C ILE A 26 -15.48 -30.76 -26.84
N TYR A 27 -14.57 -29.92 -26.37
CA TYR A 27 -14.84 -28.76 -25.54
C TYR A 27 -14.60 -27.48 -26.33
N PRO A 28 -15.53 -26.51 -26.31
CA PRO A 28 -15.34 -25.22 -26.95
C PRO A 28 -14.30 -24.37 -26.18
N VAL A 29 -13.47 -23.64 -26.95
CA VAL A 29 -12.48 -22.69 -26.42
C VAL A 29 -12.90 -21.27 -26.80
N VAL A 30 -13.11 -20.43 -25.79
CA VAL A 30 -13.51 -19.03 -25.95
C VAL A 30 -12.31 -18.14 -25.68
N LEU A 31 -11.80 -17.46 -26.70
CA LEU A 31 -10.70 -16.52 -26.61
C LEU A 31 -11.22 -15.07 -26.63
N PRO A 32 -10.51 -14.11 -25.99
CA PRO A 32 -10.88 -12.71 -26.05
C PRO A 32 -10.64 -12.16 -27.47
N LYS A 33 -11.45 -11.20 -27.88
CA LYS A 33 -11.20 -10.44 -29.12
C LYS A 33 -10.04 -9.47 -28.90
N ILE A 34 -9.25 -9.16 -29.94
CA ILE A 34 -8.10 -8.22 -29.85
C ILE A 34 -8.54 -6.83 -29.34
N ARG A 35 -9.79 -6.42 -29.64
CA ARG A 35 -10.36 -5.15 -29.19
C ARG A 35 -10.91 -5.17 -27.76
N ASP A 36 -10.74 -6.28 -27.03
CA ASP A 36 -11.18 -6.39 -25.63
C ASP A 36 -10.33 -5.45 -24.75
N SER A 37 -11.00 -4.55 -24.04
CA SER A 37 -10.33 -3.58 -23.14
C SER A 37 -9.48 -4.24 -22.06
N ARG A 38 -9.82 -5.48 -21.66
CA ARG A 38 -9.05 -6.25 -20.68
C ARG A 38 -7.64 -6.61 -21.18
N LEU A 39 -7.47 -6.84 -22.49
CA LEU A 39 -6.15 -7.08 -23.08
C LEU A 39 -5.30 -5.81 -23.08
N HIS A 40 -5.91 -4.63 -23.30
CA HIS A 40 -5.19 -3.36 -23.23
C HIS A 40 -4.72 -3.08 -21.81
N VAL A 41 -5.59 -3.30 -20.80
CA VAL A 41 -5.20 -3.18 -19.38
C VAL A 41 -4.11 -4.20 -19.04
N ALA A 42 -4.22 -5.45 -19.52
CA ALA A 42 -3.17 -6.46 -19.31
C ALA A 42 -1.82 -6.02 -19.89
N GLY A 43 -1.80 -5.44 -21.10
CA GLY A 43 -0.59 -4.89 -21.69
C GLY A 43 0.05 -3.79 -20.83
N ILE A 44 -0.76 -2.85 -20.33
CA ILE A 44 -0.31 -1.80 -19.42
C ILE A 44 0.31 -2.40 -18.15
N VAL A 45 -0.41 -3.30 -17.48
CA VAL A 45 0.04 -3.88 -16.20
C VAL A 45 1.28 -4.76 -16.37
N ILE A 46 1.38 -5.53 -17.46
CA ILE A 46 2.61 -6.29 -17.79
C ILE A 46 3.79 -5.33 -17.98
N THR A 47 3.60 -4.23 -18.68
CA THR A 47 4.66 -3.22 -18.84
C THR A 47 5.08 -2.64 -17.50
N LEU A 48 4.13 -2.35 -16.59
CA LEU A 48 4.45 -1.84 -15.26
C LEU A 48 5.20 -2.87 -14.40
N HIS A 49 4.80 -4.14 -14.43
CA HIS A 49 5.56 -5.20 -13.75
C HIS A 49 6.98 -5.31 -14.31
N THR A 50 7.15 -5.23 -15.63
CA THR A 50 8.49 -5.28 -16.25
C THR A 50 9.33 -4.08 -15.83
N LEU A 51 8.79 -2.86 -15.86
CA LEU A 51 9.48 -1.66 -15.39
C LEU A 51 9.83 -1.75 -13.90
N GLY A 52 8.92 -2.30 -13.09
CA GLY A 52 9.13 -2.54 -11.67
C GLY A 52 10.32 -3.46 -11.40
N GLN A 53 10.46 -4.53 -12.19
CA GLN A 53 11.55 -5.48 -12.05
C GLN A 53 12.89 -4.97 -12.62
N VAL A 54 12.86 -4.23 -13.73
CA VAL A 54 14.10 -3.89 -14.45
C VAL A 54 14.64 -2.50 -14.08
N GLY A 55 13.77 -1.55 -13.71
CA GLY A 55 14.16 -0.15 -13.59
C GLY A 55 13.68 0.59 -12.35
N LEU A 56 12.76 0.01 -11.57
CA LEU A 56 12.18 0.67 -10.40
C LEU A 56 12.43 -0.06 -9.08
N GLY A 57 13.11 -1.22 -9.12
CA GLY A 57 13.52 -1.94 -7.92
C GLY A 57 12.35 -2.43 -7.04
N PHE A 58 11.27 -2.95 -7.64
CA PHE A 58 10.14 -3.43 -6.85
C PHE A 58 10.54 -4.58 -5.93
N HIS A 59 10.16 -4.49 -4.66
CA HIS A 59 10.37 -5.53 -3.65
C HIS A 59 9.35 -6.67 -3.78
N VAL A 60 9.21 -7.16 -5.00
CA VAL A 60 8.33 -8.28 -5.38
C VAL A 60 9.04 -9.11 -6.43
N SER A 61 9.09 -10.43 -6.28
CA SER A 61 9.75 -11.32 -7.22
C SER A 61 8.84 -11.80 -8.36
N VAL A 62 9.45 -12.28 -9.45
CA VAL A 62 8.73 -12.86 -10.58
C VAL A 62 7.91 -14.09 -10.16
N PRO A 63 8.41 -15.04 -9.33
CA PRO A 63 7.59 -16.14 -8.80
C PRO A 63 6.38 -15.66 -7.98
N GLN A 64 6.51 -14.62 -7.18
CA GLN A 64 5.39 -14.04 -6.43
C GLN A 64 4.32 -13.48 -7.37
N ILE A 65 4.71 -12.71 -8.39
CA ILE A 65 3.80 -12.17 -9.42
C ILE A 65 3.09 -13.31 -10.17
N LEU A 66 3.85 -14.27 -10.67
CA LEU A 66 3.31 -15.39 -11.43
C LEU A 66 2.39 -16.27 -10.58
N SER A 67 2.71 -16.49 -9.31
CA SER A 67 1.87 -17.28 -8.41
C SER A 67 0.47 -16.68 -8.24
N ALA A 68 0.35 -15.36 -8.06
CA ALA A 68 -0.94 -14.67 -7.99
C ALA A 68 -1.75 -14.81 -9.29
N ILE A 69 -1.09 -14.56 -10.45
CA ILE A 69 -1.74 -14.61 -11.76
C ILE A 69 -2.19 -16.03 -12.10
N LEU A 70 -1.32 -17.03 -11.91
CA LEU A 70 -1.63 -18.42 -12.21
C LEU A 70 -2.71 -18.98 -11.30
N THR A 71 -2.67 -18.69 -10.01
CA THR A 71 -3.70 -19.11 -9.06
C THR A 71 -5.09 -18.60 -9.47
N THR A 72 -5.21 -17.30 -9.78
CA THR A 72 -6.50 -16.75 -10.20
C THR A 72 -6.95 -17.31 -11.56
N ALA A 73 -6.03 -17.49 -12.51
CA ALA A 73 -6.32 -18.05 -13.81
C ALA A 73 -6.84 -19.48 -13.70
N LEU A 74 -6.15 -20.33 -12.97
CA LEU A 74 -6.52 -21.74 -12.79
C LEU A 74 -7.86 -21.89 -12.08
N LEU A 75 -8.08 -21.14 -10.99
CA LEU A 75 -9.37 -21.13 -10.28
C LEU A 75 -10.52 -20.68 -11.17
N GLN A 76 -10.34 -19.60 -11.94
CA GLN A 76 -11.37 -19.12 -12.87
C GLN A 76 -11.69 -20.16 -13.93
N VAL A 77 -10.68 -20.79 -14.53
CA VAL A 77 -10.86 -21.84 -15.54
C VAL A 77 -11.60 -23.01 -14.93
N ALA A 78 -11.20 -23.50 -13.75
CA ALA A 78 -11.82 -24.62 -13.06
C ALA A 78 -13.30 -24.35 -12.74
N ILE A 79 -13.61 -23.18 -12.15
CA ILE A 79 -14.99 -22.78 -11.82
C ILE A 79 -15.85 -22.65 -13.08
N THR A 80 -15.31 -22.02 -14.13
CA THR A 80 -16.04 -21.80 -15.38
C THR A 80 -16.27 -23.11 -16.11
N PHE A 81 -15.24 -23.96 -16.19
CA PHE A 81 -15.33 -25.28 -16.83
C PHE A 81 -16.37 -26.17 -16.15
N ARG A 82 -16.41 -26.18 -14.80
CA ARG A 82 -17.44 -26.94 -14.07
C ARG A 82 -18.86 -26.52 -14.43
N LYS A 83 -19.08 -25.20 -14.65
CA LYS A 83 -20.40 -24.60 -14.94
C LYS A 83 -20.81 -24.72 -16.41
N THR A 84 -19.88 -24.49 -17.34
CA THR A 84 -20.19 -24.29 -18.77
C THR A 84 -19.65 -25.40 -19.67
N LYS A 85 -18.80 -26.29 -19.15
CA LYS A 85 -18.10 -27.33 -19.94
C LYS A 85 -17.35 -26.73 -21.14
N SER A 86 -16.77 -25.53 -20.96
CA SER A 86 -16.00 -24.81 -21.97
C SER A 86 -14.76 -24.19 -21.36
N PHE A 87 -13.69 -24.10 -22.14
CA PHE A 87 -12.47 -23.41 -21.75
C PHE A 87 -12.60 -21.93 -22.14
N VAL A 88 -12.79 -21.06 -21.14
CA VAL A 88 -12.87 -19.62 -21.35
C VAL A 88 -11.56 -18.99 -20.90
N TRP A 89 -10.92 -18.20 -21.76
CA TRP A 89 -9.71 -17.48 -21.42
C TRP A 89 -9.92 -16.60 -20.16
N PRO A 90 -9.12 -16.76 -19.09
CA PRO A 90 -9.41 -16.16 -17.79
C PRO A 90 -8.91 -14.71 -17.66
N ALA A 91 -9.02 -13.88 -18.72
CA ALA A 91 -8.46 -12.52 -18.74
C ALA A 91 -8.83 -11.68 -17.50
N SER A 92 -10.09 -11.73 -17.05
CA SER A 92 -10.52 -10.98 -15.87
C SER A 92 -9.91 -11.50 -14.56
N ALA A 93 -9.66 -12.80 -14.46
CA ALA A 93 -8.99 -13.37 -13.27
C ALA A 93 -7.50 -13.06 -13.28
N MET A 94 -6.84 -13.17 -14.43
CA MET A 94 -5.45 -12.79 -14.58
C MET A 94 -5.22 -11.33 -14.20
N LEU A 95 -6.12 -10.43 -14.58
CA LEU A 95 -6.09 -9.02 -14.14
C LEU A 95 -6.28 -8.88 -12.63
N THR A 96 -7.13 -9.72 -12.01
CA THR A 96 -7.27 -9.71 -10.54
C THR A 96 -5.96 -10.13 -9.86
N GLY A 97 -5.34 -11.23 -10.30
CA GLY A 97 -4.05 -11.69 -9.77
C GLY A 97 -2.91 -10.70 -10.01
N SER A 98 -2.85 -10.13 -11.21
CA SER A 98 -1.85 -9.12 -11.58
C SER A 98 -2.01 -7.82 -10.78
N GLY A 99 -3.26 -7.37 -10.55
CA GLY A 99 -3.53 -6.20 -9.71
C GLY A 99 -3.15 -6.42 -8.24
N ILE A 100 -3.30 -7.64 -7.73
CA ILE A 100 -2.81 -8.00 -6.39
C ILE A 100 -1.29 -7.96 -6.35
N ALA A 101 -0.62 -8.57 -7.31
CA ALA A 101 0.83 -8.61 -7.38
C ALA A 101 1.47 -7.21 -7.59
N LEU A 102 0.71 -6.24 -8.10
CA LEU A 102 1.17 -4.86 -8.27
C LEU A 102 1.07 -4.03 -6.97
N ILE A 103 0.28 -4.50 -6.00
CA ILE A 103 0.00 -3.75 -4.76
C ILE A 103 0.56 -4.48 -3.54
N LEU A 104 0.52 -5.81 -3.54
CA LEU A 104 0.95 -6.64 -2.42
C LEU A 104 2.47 -6.76 -2.36
N ARG A 105 3.02 -6.57 -1.19
CA ARG A 105 4.38 -6.89 -0.81
C ARG A 105 4.39 -7.80 0.42
N VAL A 106 5.39 -8.66 0.50
CA VAL A 106 5.67 -9.45 1.70
C VAL A 106 6.98 -8.95 2.30
N PRO A 107 7.00 -8.53 3.57
CA PRO A 107 8.21 -8.10 4.26
C PRO A 107 9.32 -9.15 4.15
N SER A 108 10.58 -8.69 4.17
CA SER A 108 11.77 -9.53 4.01
C SER A 108 11.91 -10.24 2.66
N THR A 109 11.19 -9.80 1.63
CA THR A 109 11.49 -10.24 0.26
C THR A 109 12.87 -9.72 -0.13
N PRO A 110 13.85 -10.59 -0.46
CA PRO A 110 15.21 -10.17 -0.77
C PRO A 110 15.25 -9.15 -1.91
N VAL A 111 15.94 -8.03 -1.67
CA VAL A 111 16.11 -6.97 -2.68
C VAL A 111 17.07 -7.44 -3.75
N GLY A 112 16.73 -7.21 -5.02
CA GLY A 112 17.57 -7.61 -6.15
C GLY A 112 17.48 -9.10 -6.54
N ASP A 113 16.90 -9.97 -5.71
CA ASP A 113 16.63 -11.35 -6.10
C ASP A 113 15.25 -11.46 -6.79
N HIS A 114 15.26 -11.22 -8.10
CA HIS A 114 14.04 -11.28 -8.91
C HIS A 114 13.40 -12.67 -8.97
N TRP A 115 14.09 -13.72 -8.57
CA TRP A 115 13.64 -15.12 -8.69
C TRP A 115 13.39 -15.80 -7.35
N THR A 116 13.46 -15.09 -6.24
CA THR A 116 13.17 -15.65 -4.92
C THR A 116 11.74 -16.20 -4.84
N PHE A 117 11.60 -17.35 -4.17
CA PHE A 117 10.31 -17.95 -3.83
C PHE A 117 9.85 -17.56 -2.41
N HIS A 118 10.43 -16.50 -1.82
CA HIS A 118 10.08 -16.07 -0.47
C HIS A 118 8.56 -15.86 -0.34
N LYS A 119 7.93 -16.63 0.53
CA LYS A 119 6.48 -16.59 0.84
C LYS A 119 5.55 -16.42 -0.38
N TRP A 120 5.89 -16.98 -1.55
CA TRP A 120 5.09 -16.90 -2.78
C TRP A 120 3.64 -17.37 -2.60
N TRP A 121 3.42 -18.29 -1.66
CA TRP A 121 2.11 -18.81 -1.32
C TRP A 121 1.16 -17.75 -0.73
N MET A 122 1.70 -16.69 -0.09
CA MET A 122 0.92 -15.55 0.40
C MET A 122 0.22 -14.83 -0.76
N PHE A 123 0.95 -14.59 -1.85
CA PHE A 123 0.38 -14.04 -3.08
C PHE A 123 -0.72 -14.93 -3.66
N SER A 124 -0.50 -16.25 -3.69
CA SER A 124 -1.51 -17.22 -4.12
C SER A 124 -2.74 -17.21 -3.22
N ALA A 125 -2.56 -17.17 -1.89
CA ALA A 125 -3.67 -17.18 -0.93
C ALA A 125 -4.52 -15.91 -1.04
N VAL A 126 -3.90 -14.73 -1.04
CA VAL A 126 -4.60 -13.45 -1.20
C VAL A 126 -5.30 -13.38 -2.57
N ALA A 127 -4.66 -13.85 -3.62
CA ALA A 127 -5.23 -13.88 -4.97
C ALA A 127 -6.42 -14.83 -5.09
N ALA A 128 -6.31 -16.02 -4.51
CA ALA A 128 -7.43 -16.98 -4.46
C ALA A 128 -8.63 -16.41 -3.70
N PHE A 129 -8.38 -15.88 -2.50
CA PHE A 129 -9.41 -15.24 -1.68
C PHE A 129 -10.10 -14.10 -2.42
N SER A 130 -9.31 -13.19 -3.02
CA SER A 130 -9.82 -12.07 -3.81
C SER A 130 -10.70 -12.51 -4.99
N LEU A 131 -10.26 -13.53 -5.73
CA LEU A 131 -11.06 -14.05 -6.84
C LEU A 131 -12.36 -14.69 -6.35
N LEU A 132 -12.35 -15.39 -5.21
CA LEU A 132 -13.54 -16.04 -4.66
C LEU A 132 -14.61 -15.02 -4.27
N THR A 133 -14.25 -13.82 -3.78
CA THR A 133 -15.23 -12.75 -3.50
C THR A 133 -16.10 -12.42 -4.70
N LYS A 134 -15.55 -12.50 -5.91
CA LYS A 134 -16.27 -12.29 -7.18
C LYS A 134 -17.42 -13.28 -7.41
N PHE A 135 -17.30 -14.48 -6.86
CA PHE A 135 -18.30 -15.54 -7.02
C PHE A 135 -19.27 -15.60 -5.86
N ILE A 136 -18.84 -15.22 -4.66
CA ILE A 136 -19.61 -15.28 -3.42
C ILE A 136 -20.45 -14.01 -3.24
N VAL A 137 -19.83 -12.83 -3.36
CA VAL A 137 -20.51 -11.55 -3.11
C VAL A 137 -21.07 -10.97 -4.42
N ARG A 138 -22.30 -11.35 -4.73
CA ARG A 138 -22.96 -10.96 -5.99
C ARG A 138 -24.35 -10.36 -5.75
N LYS A 139 -24.72 -9.39 -6.60
CA LYS A 139 -26.05 -8.79 -6.63
C LYS A 139 -26.44 -8.55 -8.08
N GLY A 140 -27.66 -8.95 -8.48
CA GLY A 140 -28.14 -8.77 -9.84
C GLY A 140 -27.28 -9.44 -10.92
N GLY A 141 -26.65 -10.59 -10.60
CA GLY A 141 -25.79 -11.31 -11.55
C GLY A 141 -24.36 -10.79 -11.68
N SER A 142 -24.03 -9.67 -11.04
CA SER A 142 -22.70 -9.03 -11.05
C SER A 142 -22.04 -9.07 -9.67
N HIS A 143 -20.70 -9.01 -9.61
CA HIS A 143 -19.99 -8.82 -8.36
C HIS A 143 -20.22 -7.38 -7.84
N VAL A 144 -20.26 -7.25 -6.51
CA VAL A 144 -20.49 -5.95 -5.83
C VAL A 144 -19.20 -5.17 -5.72
N PHE A 145 -18.10 -5.82 -5.39
CA PHE A 145 -16.79 -5.22 -5.17
C PHE A 145 -15.85 -5.45 -6.35
N ASN A 146 -14.86 -4.56 -6.51
CA ASN A 146 -13.68 -4.90 -7.29
C ASN A 146 -12.92 -6.02 -6.56
N PRO A 147 -12.73 -7.22 -7.17
CA PRO A 147 -12.20 -8.37 -6.44
C PRO A 147 -10.80 -8.17 -5.88
N SER A 148 -9.88 -7.58 -6.65
CA SER A 148 -8.52 -7.31 -6.17
C SER A 148 -8.53 -6.31 -5.00
N ASN A 149 -9.36 -5.28 -5.08
CA ASN A 149 -9.43 -4.25 -4.05
C ASN A 149 -9.96 -4.79 -2.72
N VAL A 150 -11.15 -5.43 -2.72
CA VAL A 150 -11.73 -5.95 -1.47
C VAL A 150 -10.88 -7.06 -0.86
N GLY A 151 -10.25 -7.89 -1.70
CA GLY A 151 -9.38 -8.95 -1.22
C GLY A 151 -8.13 -8.42 -0.54
N LEU A 152 -7.50 -7.39 -1.11
CA LEU A 152 -6.34 -6.72 -0.50
C LEU A 152 -6.71 -6.03 0.82
N VAL A 153 -7.81 -5.25 0.84
CA VAL A 153 -8.26 -4.57 2.07
C VAL A 153 -8.46 -5.58 3.21
N LEU A 154 -9.20 -6.66 2.96
CA LEU A 154 -9.44 -7.67 3.98
C LEU A 154 -8.15 -8.39 4.40
N ALA A 155 -7.26 -8.70 3.44
CA ALA A 155 -6.00 -9.33 3.74
C ALA A 155 -5.11 -8.41 4.62
N PHE A 156 -4.98 -7.13 4.28
CA PHE A 156 -4.21 -6.17 5.08
C PHE A 156 -4.77 -5.99 6.49
N ILE A 157 -6.10 -5.93 6.65
CA ILE A 157 -6.73 -5.81 7.97
C ILE A 157 -6.55 -7.08 8.81
N ILE A 158 -6.66 -8.26 8.20
CA ILE A 158 -6.60 -9.54 8.91
C ILE A 158 -5.16 -9.92 9.26
N LEU A 159 -4.22 -9.77 8.32
CA LEU A 159 -2.85 -10.24 8.49
C LEU A 159 -1.92 -9.17 9.08
N GLY A 160 -2.23 -7.89 8.89
CA GLY A 160 -1.44 -6.76 9.39
C GLY A 160 -0.13 -6.53 8.63
N SER A 161 0.55 -5.44 8.96
CA SER A 161 1.78 -4.99 8.30
C SER A 161 2.98 -5.91 8.54
N SER A 162 2.97 -6.72 9.61
CA SER A 162 4.02 -7.69 9.90
C SER A 162 4.05 -8.87 8.92
N GLN A 163 2.93 -9.20 8.28
CA GLN A 163 2.83 -10.32 7.36
C GLN A 163 2.77 -9.91 5.90
N ILE A 164 2.04 -8.85 5.62
CA ILE A 164 1.87 -8.29 4.26
C ILE A 164 1.73 -6.78 4.32
N GLU A 165 2.24 -6.11 3.32
CA GLU A 165 2.17 -4.67 3.15
C GLU A 165 1.71 -4.29 1.74
N PRO A 166 1.13 -3.09 1.54
CA PRO A 166 1.10 -2.49 0.22
C PRO A 166 2.53 -2.20 -0.25
N LEU A 167 2.83 -2.42 -1.51
CA LEU A 167 4.09 -2.00 -2.11
C LEU A 167 4.30 -0.51 -1.84
N ASP A 168 5.54 -0.12 -1.52
CA ASP A 168 5.88 1.28 -1.20
C ASP A 168 5.49 2.22 -2.36
N PHE A 169 5.27 3.51 -2.07
CA PHE A 169 5.08 4.49 -3.12
C PHE A 169 6.31 4.53 -4.02
N TRP A 170 6.18 4.04 -5.24
CA TRP A 170 7.27 4.05 -6.22
C TRP A 170 7.41 5.42 -6.87
N TRP A 171 7.73 6.37 -6.01
CA TRP A 171 8.02 7.71 -6.41
C TRP A 171 9.53 7.85 -6.62
N ALA A 172 9.95 8.12 -7.84
CA ALA A 172 11.34 8.40 -8.18
C ALA A 172 11.43 9.69 -8.99
N PRO A 173 12.59 10.35 -9.00
CA PRO A 173 12.81 11.54 -9.83
C PRO A 173 12.53 11.24 -11.31
N LEU A 174 12.00 12.22 -12.03
CA LEU A 174 11.76 12.11 -13.47
C LEU A 174 13.07 11.99 -14.29
N SER A 175 14.22 12.12 -13.66
CA SER A 175 15.51 11.75 -14.24
C SER A 175 15.65 10.24 -14.45
N ASN A 176 14.86 9.39 -13.74
CA ASN A 176 14.81 7.96 -13.99
C ASN A 176 13.92 7.69 -15.22
N PRO A 177 14.46 7.17 -16.34
CA PRO A 177 13.69 6.93 -17.56
C PRO A 177 12.58 5.88 -17.37
N ALA A 178 12.76 4.89 -16.49
CA ALA A 178 11.71 3.91 -16.19
C ALA A 178 10.49 4.57 -15.55
N MET A 179 10.68 5.59 -14.71
CA MET A 179 9.60 6.37 -14.11
C MET A 179 8.86 7.19 -15.15
N VAL A 180 9.56 7.85 -16.06
CA VAL A 180 8.95 8.60 -17.17
C VAL A 180 8.08 7.70 -18.04
N ILE A 181 8.59 6.50 -18.38
CA ILE A 181 7.84 5.50 -19.15
C ILE A 181 6.61 5.01 -18.35
N ALA A 182 6.74 4.76 -17.05
CA ALA A 182 5.63 4.35 -16.20
C ALA A 182 4.51 5.41 -16.19
N TYR A 183 4.84 6.68 -16.00
CA TYR A 183 3.86 7.78 -16.09
C TYR A 183 3.21 7.84 -17.47
N ALA A 184 3.98 7.77 -18.54
CA ALA A 184 3.44 7.80 -19.90
C ALA A 184 2.45 6.64 -20.15
N VAL A 185 2.81 5.43 -19.74
CA VAL A 185 1.98 4.23 -19.88
C VAL A 185 0.69 4.34 -19.06
N ILE A 186 0.78 4.81 -17.82
CA ILE A 186 -0.40 4.96 -16.95
C ILE A 186 -1.32 6.07 -17.47
N LEU A 187 -0.79 7.26 -17.72
CA LEU A 187 -1.59 8.43 -18.11
C LEU A 187 -2.20 8.27 -19.51
N ILE A 188 -1.39 7.90 -20.51
CA ILE A 188 -1.87 7.74 -21.89
C ILE A 188 -2.75 6.49 -21.98
N GLY A 189 -2.24 5.35 -21.51
CA GLY A 189 -2.97 4.07 -21.56
C GLY A 189 -4.25 4.10 -20.73
N GLY A 190 -4.17 4.62 -19.50
CA GLY A 190 -5.32 4.80 -18.62
C GLY A 190 -6.39 5.72 -19.21
N THR A 191 -5.99 6.88 -19.75
CA THR A 191 -6.91 7.82 -20.41
C THR A 191 -7.60 7.18 -21.62
N LEU A 192 -6.88 6.46 -22.48
CA LEU A 192 -7.43 5.80 -23.63
C LEU A 192 -8.46 4.72 -23.24
N VAL A 193 -8.14 3.90 -22.25
CA VAL A 193 -9.03 2.85 -21.75
C VAL A 193 -10.28 3.45 -21.11
N THR A 194 -10.12 4.40 -20.20
CA THR A 194 -11.23 5.02 -19.45
C THR A 194 -12.15 5.85 -20.36
N ARG A 195 -11.57 6.53 -21.37
CA ARG A 195 -12.35 7.23 -22.39
C ARG A 195 -13.22 6.27 -23.22
N ARG A 196 -12.65 5.12 -23.64
CA ARG A 196 -13.42 4.09 -24.38
C ARG A 196 -14.55 3.49 -23.56
N LEU A 197 -14.36 3.36 -22.24
CA LEU A 197 -15.37 2.86 -21.31
C LEU A 197 -16.35 3.95 -20.86
N GLY A 198 -16.11 5.22 -21.22
CA GLY A 198 -16.90 6.37 -20.79
C GLY A 198 -16.77 6.70 -19.31
N LEU A 199 -15.67 6.31 -18.66
CA LEU A 199 -15.43 6.45 -17.22
C LEU A 199 -14.51 7.62 -16.85
N LEU A 200 -14.16 8.47 -17.84
CA LEU A 200 -13.24 9.60 -17.61
C LEU A 200 -13.78 10.60 -16.57
N ALA A 201 -15.11 10.77 -16.50
CA ALA A 201 -15.72 11.63 -15.49
C ALA A 201 -15.47 11.13 -14.05
N THR A 202 -15.48 9.81 -13.84
CA THR A 202 -15.13 9.20 -12.54
C THR A 202 -13.67 9.46 -12.17
N VAL A 203 -12.75 9.30 -13.14
CA VAL A 203 -11.32 9.55 -12.96
C VAL A 203 -11.07 11.01 -12.56
N ILE A 204 -11.60 11.95 -13.33
CA ILE A 204 -11.36 13.38 -13.11
C ILE A 204 -11.96 13.84 -11.78
N SER A 205 -13.21 13.47 -11.48
CA SER A 205 -13.87 13.88 -10.24
C SER A 205 -13.19 13.30 -9.00
N PHE A 206 -12.77 12.04 -9.05
CA PHE A 206 -12.00 11.42 -7.98
C PHE A 206 -10.68 12.15 -7.75
N TRP A 207 -9.88 12.34 -8.80
CA TRP A 207 -8.56 12.93 -8.68
C TRP A 207 -8.61 14.38 -8.16
N ILE A 208 -9.58 15.18 -8.63
CA ILE A 208 -9.78 16.56 -8.14
C ILE A 208 -10.11 16.56 -6.65
N VAL A 209 -11.06 15.71 -6.21
CA VAL A 209 -11.48 15.69 -4.81
C VAL A 209 -10.38 15.13 -3.91
N LEU A 210 -9.69 14.07 -4.32
CA LEU A 210 -8.55 13.53 -3.61
C LEU A 210 -7.45 14.59 -3.47
N SER A 211 -7.09 15.25 -4.57
CA SER A 211 -6.04 16.28 -4.59
C SER A 211 -6.38 17.46 -3.67
N ALA A 212 -7.62 17.97 -3.74
CA ALA A 212 -8.04 19.07 -2.86
C ALA A 212 -8.11 18.65 -1.39
N GLY A 213 -8.65 17.45 -1.10
CA GLY A 213 -8.79 16.97 0.27
C GLY A 213 -7.43 16.63 0.91
N THR A 214 -6.51 16.01 0.17
CA THR A 214 -5.16 15.75 0.68
C THR A 214 -4.34 17.03 0.84
N ALA A 215 -4.59 18.08 0.02
CA ALA A 215 -4.00 19.41 0.24
C ALA A 215 -4.48 20.02 1.57
N ILE A 216 -5.77 19.89 1.89
CA ILE A 216 -6.32 20.35 3.18
C ILE A 216 -5.68 19.57 4.33
N ASN A 217 -5.58 18.24 4.23
CA ASN A 217 -4.94 17.41 5.24
C ASN A 217 -3.47 17.82 5.44
N ALA A 218 -2.71 17.99 4.37
CA ALA A 218 -1.32 18.42 4.40
C ALA A 218 -1.16 19.81 5.06
N ALA A 219 -2.05 20.77 4.72
CA ALA A 219 -2.06 22.09 5.32
C ALA A 219 -2.48 22.09 6.81
N SER A 220 -3.24 21.09 7.25
CA SER A 220 -3.60 20.91 8.66
C SER A 220 -2.54 20.20 9.50
N GLY A 221 -1.35 19.93 8.94
CA GLY A 221 -0.23 19.32 9.65
C GLY A 221 -0.20 17.81 9.62
N GLN A 222 -1.01 17.15 8.76
CA GLN A 222 -0.92 15.70 8.59
C GLN A 222 0.45 15.31 8.03
N CYS A 223 1.05 14.30 8.65
CA CYS A 223 2.27 13.63 8.18
C CYS A 223 2.06 12.12 8.21
N PHE A 224 2.79 11.40 7.38
CA PHE A 224 2.93 9.95 7.55
C PHE A 224 4.39 9.52 7.49
N THR A 225 4.69 8.41 8.13
CA THR A 225 5.98 7.75 8.02
C THR A 225 5.95 6.77 6.87
N ALA A 226 6.97 6.80 6.03
CA ALA A 226 7.13 5.90 4.89
C ALA A 226 8.48 5.19 4.98
N ARG A 227 8.52 3.96 4.49
CA ARG A 227 9.74 3.13 4.50
C ARG A 227 10.88 3.76 3.68
N TRP A 228 10.54 4.34 2.53
CA TRP A 228 11.47 5.00 1.60
C TRP A 228 11.90 6.41 2.05
N ALA A 229 11.30 6.95 3.11
CA ALA A 229 11.58 8.30 3.60
C ALA A 229 12.19 8.22 5.00
N PHE A 230 13.37 8.79 5.19
CA PHE A 230 14.04 8.83 6.48
C PHE A 230 13.40 9.84 7.47
N ALA A 231 12.62 10.79 6.98
CA ALA A 231 11.83 11.70 7.81
C ALA A 231 10.33 11.55 7.53
N PRO A 232 9.44 11.93 8.47
CA PRO A 232 8.02 11.97 8.19
C PRO A 232 7.71 12.82 6.97
N VAL A 233 6.87 12.31 6.08
CA VAL A 233 6.45 13.01 4.86
C VAL A 233 5.30 13.93 5.23
N CYS A 234 5.52 15.24 5.16
CA CYS A 234 4.59 16.28 5.61
C CYS A 234 4.34 17.34 4.53
N GLY A 235 3.34 18.20 4.73
CA GLY A 235 3.11 19.41 3.93
C GLY A 235 3.04 19.16 2.42
N SER A 236 3.76 19.95 1.64
CA SER A 236 3.77 19.84 0.17
C SER A 236 4.29 18.48 -0.32
N SER A 237 5.26 17.88 0.39
CA SER A 237 5.77 16.55 0.08
C SER A 237 4.73 15.46 0.25
N LEU A 238 3.94 15.51 1.32
CA LEU A 238 2.79 14.63 1.52
C LEU A 238 1.82 14.73 0.35
N TRP A 239 1.45 15.96 0.01
CA TRP A 239 0.49 16.22 -1.05
C TRP A 239 1.01 15.73 -2.42
N THR A 240 2.23 16.13 -2.81
CA THR A 240 2.81 15.70 -4.08
C THR A 240 2.96 14.20 -4.17
N THR A 241 3.44 13.54 -3.12
CA THR A 241 3.60 12.09 -3.10
C THR A 241 2.28 11.38 -3.30
N ILE A 242 1.22 11.74 -2.57
CA ILE A 242 -0.08 11.10 -2.72
C ILE A 242 -0.68 11.36 -4.10
N VAL A 243 -0.69 12.64 -4.55
CA VAL A 243 -1.43 13.04 -5.75
C VAL A 243 -0.76 12.58 -7.04
N THR A 244 0.57 12.48 -7.04
CA THR A 244 1.34 12.17 -8.26
C THR A 244 1.88 10.76 -8.32
N SER A 245 1.86 9.98 -7.23
CA SER A 245 2.44 8.64 -7.26
C SER A 245 1.77 7.73 -8.29
N PRO A 246 2.53 6.87 -8.96
CA PRO A 246 1.98 5.92 -9.93
C PRO A 246 0.90 5.02 -9.36
N GLU A 247 0.98 4.61 -8.08
CA GLU A 247 -0.06 3.78 -7.46
C GLU A 247 -1.40 4.49 -7.38
N ILE A 248 -1.41 5.76 -6.99
CA ILE A 248 -2.64 6.56 -6.96
C ILE A 248 -3.19 6.74 -8.36
N LEU A 249 -2.33 6.93 -9.34
CA LEU A 249 -2.75 7.00 -10.74
C LEU A 249 -3.29 5.65 -11.24
N ILE A 250 -2.66 4.53 -10.90
CA ILE A 250 -3.15 3.17 -11.21
C ILE A 250 -4.49 2.92 -10.52
N PHE A 251 -4.62 3.26 -9.25
CA PHE A 251 -5.89 3.18 -8.52
C PHE A 251 -6.98 3.99 -9.23
N THR A 252 -6.64 5.23 -9.63
CA THR A 252 -7.55 6.16 -10.30
C THR A 252 -8.00 5.67 -11.67
N TYR A 253 -7.08 5.11 -12.48
CA TYR A 253 -7.42 4.70 -13.85
C TYR A 253 -7.95 3.27 -13.97
N PHE A 254 -7.55 2.35 -13.06
CA PHE A 254 -7.82 0.93 -13.26
C PHE A 254 -8.61 0.27 -12.14
N MET A 255 -8.64 0.83 -10.92
CA MET A 255 -9.37 0.23 -9.80
C MET A 255 -10.76 0.84 -9.62
N ILE A 256 -10.87 2.19 -9.57
CA ILE A 256 -12.17 2.86 -9.41
C ILE A 256 -13.02 2.79 -10.69
N THR A 257 -12.43 2.44 -11.81
CA THR A 257 -13.07 2.42 -13.14
C THR A 257 -13.54 1.03 -13.58
N ASP A 258 -13.74 0.08 -12.65
CA ASP A 258 -14.40 -1.18 -13.00
C ASP A 258 -15.86 -0.91 -13.43
N PRO A 259 -16.23 -1.15 -14.71
CA PRO A 259 -17.55 -0.82 -15.21
C PRO A 259 -18.70 -1.56 -14.52
N ARG A 260 -18.39 -2.64 -13.78
CA ARG A 260 -19.39 -3.43 -13.05
C ARG A 260 -19.69 -2.89 -11.67
N THR A 261 -18.71 -2.18 -11.07
CA THR A 261 -18.84 -1.61 -9.73
C THR A 261 -19.15 -0.12 -9.74
N THR A 262 -19.00 0.55 -10.90
CA THR A 262 -19.27 1.98 -11.09
C THR A 262 -20.75 2.19 -11.51
N PRO A 263 -21.44 3.26 -11.04
CA PRO A 263 -22.78 3.62 -11.49
C PRO A 263 -22.85 3.92 -13.00
N ARG A 264 -24.05 3.82 -13.53
CA ARG A 264 -24.33 4.21 -14.92
C ARG A 264 -24.68 5.71 -14.97
N GLY A 265 -24.58 6.32 -16.18
CA GLY A 265 -24.88 7.74 -16.39
C GLY A 265 -23.71 8.68 -16.05
N ARG A 266 -23.77 9.91 -16.58
CA ARG A 266 -22.71 10.91 -16.39
C ARG A 266 -22.69 11.45 -14.96
N VAL A 267 -23.85 11.82 -14.43
CA VAL A 267 -24.00 12.34 -13.07
C VAL A 267 -23.59 11.28 -12.07
N GLY A 268 -24.08 10.02 -12.25
CA GLY A 268 -23.73 8.91 -11.37
C GLY A 268 -22.24 8.63 -11.30
N ARG A 269 -21.54 8.65 -12.44
CA ARG A 269 -20.09 8.45 -12.54
C ARG A 269 -19.30 9.56 -11.89
N THR A 270 -19.68 10.83 -12.13
CA THR A 270 -19.01 11.98 -11.52
C THR A 270 -19.20 11.99 -10.01
N LEU A 271 -20.45 11.81 -9.55
CA LEU A 271 -20.75 11.79 -8.11
C LEU A 271 -20.04 10.65 -7.40
N PHE A 272 -20.03 9.45 -7.99
CA PHE A 272 -19.36 8.29 -7.44
C PHE A 272 -17.84 8.53 -7.30
N GLY A 273 -17.17 9.04 -8.33
CA GLY A 273 -15.76 9.38 -8.26
C GLY A 273 -15.46 10.41 -7.17
N ALA A 274 -16.27 11.48 -7.09
CA ALA A 274 -16.14 12.49 -6.05
C ALA A 274 -16.31 11.90 -4.63
N LEU A 275 -17.34 11.08 -4.43
CA LEU A 275 -17.61 10.45 -3.12
C LEU A 275 -16.53 9.45 -2.72
N VAL A 276 -15.98 8.66 -3.68
CA VAL A 276 -14.80 7.82 -3.42
C VAL A 276 -13.65 8.69 -2.93
N GLY A 277 -13.38 9.82 -3.60
CA GLY A 277 -12.35 10.77 -3.18
C GLY A 277 -12.55 11.30 -1.76
N VAL A 278 -13.77 11.73 -1.42
CA VAL A 278 -14.10 12.21 -0.07
C VAL A 278 -13.86 11.13 0.98
N VAL A 279 -14.37 9.91 0.75
CA VAL A 279 -14.21 8.81 1.71
C VAL A 279 -12.74 8.43 1.88
N CYS A 280 -11.97 8.37 0.77
CA CYS A 280 -10.54 8.13 0.85
C CYS A 280 -9.82 9.20 1.69
N VAL A 281 -10.08 10.48 1.45
CA VAL A 281 -9.48 11.60 2.22
C VAL A 281 -9.80 11.50 3.70
N VAL A 282 -11.06 11.25 4.05
CA VAL A 282 -11.50 11.12 5.46
C VAL A 282 -10.85 9.93 6.15
N LEU A 283 -10.72 8.78 5.45
CA LEU A 283 -10.06 7.61 6.01
C LEU A 283 -8.54 7.76 6.11
N MET A 284 -7.93 8.52 5.19
CA MET A 284 -6.48 8.79 5.20
C MET A 284 -6.09 9.84 6.24
N ALA A 285 -6.97 10.77 6.57
CA ALA A 285 -6.69 11.88 7.49
C ALA A 285 -6.11 11.44 8.86
N PRO A 286 -6.59 10.38 9.53
CA PRO A 286 -6.05 9.92 10.79
C PRO A 286 -4.80 9.03 10.66
N GLN A 287 -4.36 8.71 9.44
CA GLN A 287 -3.25 7.77 9.24
C GLN A 287 -1.91 8.48 9.33
N ASP A 288 -1.01 7.92 10.10
CA ASP A 288 0.35 8.40 10.35
C ASP A 288 1.44 7.51 9.72
N THR A 289 1.02 6.44 9.02
CA THR A 289 1.89 5.52 8.29
C THR A 289 1.47 5.41 6.84
N GLU A 290 2.41 5.13 5.96
CA GLU A 290 2.14 4.83 4.56
C GLU A 290 1.22 3.61 4.41
N PHE A 291 1.43 2.57 5.22
CA PHE A 291 0.57 1.39 5.28
C PHE A 291 -0.89 1.79 5.54
N GLY A 292 -1.14 2.55 6.61
CA GLY A 292 -2.47 3.01 6.97
C GLY A 292 -3.11 3.86 5.87
N ALA A 293 -2.36 4.80 5.28
CA ALA A 293 -2.85 5.67 4.21
C ALA A 293 -3.27 4.87 2.96
N LYS A 294 -2.48 3.87 2.55
CA LYS A 294 -2.79 3.02 1.38
C LYS A 294 -3.97 2.09 1.64
N VAL A 295 -4.03 1.47 2.83
CA VAL A 295 -5.19 0.63 3.21
C VAL A 295 -6.45 1.47 3.28
N ALA A 296 -6.39 2.69 3.81
CA ALA A 296 -7.51 3.65 3.85
C ALA A 296 -8.00 4.02 2.44
N LEU A 297 -7.09 4.25 1.50
CA LEU A 297 -7.43 4.51 0.09
C LEU A 297 -8.21 3.34 -0.53
N LEU A 298 -7.71 2.11 -0.37
CA LEU A 298 -8.36 0.91 -0.89
C LEU A 298 -9.71 0.64 -0.20
N ALA A 299 -9.79 0.87 1.12
CA ALA A 299 -11.01 0.74 1.91
C ALA A 299 -12.09 1.74 1.47
N GLY A 300 -11.72 2.96 1.11
CA GLY A 300 -12.63 3.97 0.57
C GLY A 300 -13.39 3.48 -0.65
N LEU A 301 -12.70 2.85 -1.61
CA LEU A 301 -13.34 2.24 -2.77
C LEU A 301 -14.23 1.05 -2.37
N THR A 302 -13.78 0.21 -1.44
CA THR A 302 -14.57 -0.94 -0.96
C THR A 302 -15.90 -0.47 -0.36
N ILE A 303 -15.87 0.53 0.53
CA ILE A 303 -17.06 1.13 1.13
C ILE A 303 -17.98 1.71 0.06
N MET A 304 -17.43 2.49 -0.86
CA MET A 304 -18.23 3.16 -1.89
C MET A 304 -18.86 2.19 -2.89
N THR A 305 -18.21 1.09 -3.21
CA THR A 305 -18.81 0.03 -4.04
C THR A 305 -19.95 -0.70 -3.32
N ALA A 306 -19.85 -0.89 -2.00
CA ALA A 306 -20.94 -1.44 -1.19
C ALA A 306 -22.18 -0.52 -1.18
N VAL A 307 -21.96 0.80 -1.04
CA VAL A 307 -23.03 1.80 -1.00
C VAL A 307 -23.47 2.32 -2.39
N ARG A 308 -22.85 1.86 -3.48
CA ARG A 308 -23.21 2.22 -4.84
C ARG A 308 -24.72 2.20 -5.13
N PRO A 309 -25.50 1.21 -4.67
CA PRO A 309 -26.94 1.20 -4.92
C PRO A 309 -27.69 2.40 -4.33
N LEU A 310 -27.11 3.07 -3.31
CA LEU A 310 -27.69 4.29 -2.73
C LEU A 310 -27.40 5.50 -3.64
N VAL A 311 -26.17 5.57 -4.17
CA VAL A 311 -25.81 6.60 -5.16
C VAL A 311 -26.72 6.49 -6.39
N GLU A 312 -26.97 5.28 -6.88
CA GLU A 312 -27.86 5.03 -8.04
C GLU A 312 -29.33 5.45 -7.79
N ARG A 313 -29.75 5.60 -6.53
CA ARG A 313 -31.12 6.06 -6.19
C ARG A 313 -31.29 7.58 -6.22
N VAL A 314 -30.21 8.34 -6.07
CA VAL A 314 -30.25 9.81 -6.00
C VAL A 314 -29.81 10.48 -7.30
N VAL A 315 -29.31 9.71 -8.25
CA VAL A 315 -28.88 10.22 -9.57
C VAL A 315 -29.97 9.98 -10.62
N PRO A 316 -30.00 10.80 -11.70
CA PRO A 316 -30.92 10.60 -12.82
C PRO A 316 -30.70 9.27 -13.52
N GLU A 317 -31.74 8.81 -14.21
CA GLU A 317 -31.61 7.66 -15.10
C GLU A 317 -30.54 7.92 -16.18
N PRO A 318 -29.74 6.92 -16.52
CA PRO A 318 -28.71 7.06 -17.55
C PRO A 318 -29.29 7.50 -18.89
N ASN A 319 -28.63 8.45 -19.54
CA ASN A 319 -29.02 9.03 -20.83
C ASN A 319 -30.39 9.78 -20.83
N SER A 320 -30.96 10.10 -19.68
CA SER A 320 -32.09 11.03 -19.59
C SER A 320 -31.60 12.47 -19.82
N GLU A 321 -32.51 13.39 -20.16
CA GLU A 321 -32.19 14.83 -20.29
C GLU A 321 -31.60 15.40 -19.00
N GLY A 322 -31.94 14.83 -17.86
CA GLY A 322 -31.41 15.18 -16.55
C GLY A 322 -30.03 14.60 -16.22
N ASP A 323 -29.47 13.70 -17.04
CA ASP A 323 -28.15 13.11 -16.81
C ASP A 323 -27.02 14.07 -17.24
N THR A 324 -27.15 15.33 -16.77
CA THR A 324 -26.14 16.39 -16.86
C THR A 324 -25.95 17.03 -15.48
N LEU A 325 -24.70 17.39 -15.14
CA LEU A 325 -24.40 18.04 -13.85
C LEU A 325 -25.25 19.30 -13.62
N ARG A 326 -25.40 20.14 -14.65
CA ARG A 326 -26.21 21.36 -14.58
C ARG A 326 -27.70 21.07 -14.36
N GLY A 327 -28.26 20.06 -15.05
CA GLY A 327 -29.66 19.67 -14.90
C GLY A 327 -29.94 19.04 -13.53
N TRP A 328 -29.01 18.24 -13.02
CA TRP A 328 -29.11 17.63 -11.72
C TRP A 328 -28.95 18.65 -10.58
N SER A 329 -27.94 19.55 -10.64
CA SER A 329 -27.74 20.58 -9.62
C SER A 329 -28.92 21.54 -9.51
N ARG A 330 -29.50 21.97 -10.64
CA ARG A 330 -30.72 22.80 -10.63
C ARG A 330 -31.88 22.09 -9.93
N ARG A 331 -32.15 20.81 -10.27
CA ARG A 331 -33.22 20.05 -9.61
C ARG A 331 -33.00 19.87 -8.10
N VAL A 332 -31.76 19.69 -7.68
CA VAL A 332 -31.41 19.59 -6.25
C VAL A 332 -31.59 20.94 -5.54
N LEU A 333 -31.23 22.04 -6.18
CA LEU A 333 -31.29 23.40 -5.61
C LEU A 333 -32.72 24.00 -5.66
N ASP A 334 -33.42 23.78 -6.78
CA ASP A 334 -34.74 24.43 -7.00
C ASP A 334 -35.88 23.75 -6.21
N GLY A 335 -35.65 22.56 -5.65
CA GLY A 335 -36.61 21.87 -4.77
C GLY A 335 -37.98 21.57 -5.36
N ASN A 336 -38.22 21.97 -6.61
CA ASN A 336 -39.47 21.84 -7.32
C ASN A 336 -39.53 20.51 -8.06
N ASP A 337 -40.59 19.74 -7.88
CA ASP A 337 -40.99 18.54 -8.57
C ASP A 337 -40.31 17.21 -8.17
N ALA A 338 -40.12 17.02 -6.87
CA ALA A 338 -39.91 15.65 -6.40
C ALA A 338 -41.27 15.03 -6.01
N PRO A 339 -41.77 13.97 -6.68
CA PRO A 339 -42.91 13.22 -6.17
C PRO A 339 -42.63 12.75 -4.74
N VAL A 340 -43.65 12.68 -3.90
CA VAL A 340 -43.58 12.36 -2.46
C VAL A 340 -42.70 11.12 -2.16
N ALA A 341 -42.60 10.18 -3.11
CA ALA A 341 -41.68 9.06 -3.08
C ALA A 341 -40.19 9.47 -2.99
N THR A 342 -39.81 10.63 -3.55
CA THR A 342 -38.41 11.13 -3.56
C THR A 342 -38.08 11.80 -2.23
N ALA A 343 -39.02 12.46 -1.54
CA ALA A 343 -38.79 13.09 -0.24
C ALA A 343 -38.59 12.05 0.90
N VAL A 344 -39.34 10.95 0.87
CA VAL A 344 -39.13 9.80 1.78
C VAL A 344 -37.82 9.07 1.43
N ARG A 345 -37.47 9.02 0.16
CA ARG A 345 -36.23 8.45 -0.36
C ARG A 345 -35.00 9.27 0.03
N THR A 346 -35.08 10.62 0.00
CA THR A 346 -33.97 11.52 0.42
C THR A 346 -33.74 11.47 1.92
N ARG A 347 -34.77 11.40 2.77
CA ARG A 347 -34.61 11.22 4.21
C ARG A 347 -33.95 9.89 4.57
N ARG A 348 -34.38 8.78 3.97
CA ARG A 348 -33.73 7.47 4.14
C ARG A 348 -32.30 7.46 3.58
N GLY A 349 -32.05 8.11 2.43
CA GLY A 349 -30.73 8.27 1.85
C GLY A 349 -29.79 9.09 2.73
N ALA A 350 -30.28 10.19 3.31
CA ALA A 350 -29.51 11.01 4.24
C ALA A 350 -29.19 10.25 5.55
N THR A 351 -30.15 9.48 6.07
CA THR A 351 -29.91 8.65 7.28
C THR A 351 -28.88 7.55 7.02
N ILE A 352 -28.94 6.87 5.87
CA ILE A 352 -27.97 5.83 5.51
C ILE A 352 -26.61 6.44 5.20
N GLY A 353 -26.56 7.63 4.56
CA GLY A 353 -25.33 8.40 4.37
C GLY A 353 -24.68 8.81 5.69
N LEU A 354 -25.48 9.28 6.66
CA LEU A 354 -25.02 9.65 7.99
C LEU A 354 -24.52 8.41 8.76
N VAL A 355 -25.25 7.30 8.71
CA VAL A 355 -24.82 6.04 9.35
C VAL A 355 -23.54 5.52 8.68
N GLY A 356 -23.42 5.59 7.37
CA GLY A 356 -22.18 5.26 6.64
C GLY A 356 -21.02 6.16 7.07
N LEU A 357 -21.24 7.48 7.20
CA LEU A 357 -20.23 8.44 7.67
C LEU A 357 -19.82 8.16 9.14
N LEU A 358 -20.78 7.82 10.00
CA LEU A 358 -20.50 7.46 11.39
C LEU A 358 -19.74 6.13 11.51
N ILE A 359 -20.03 5.14 10.66
CA ILE A 359 -19.27 3.89 10.59
C ILE A 359 -17.84 4.17 10.10
N VAL A 360 -17.68 5.00 9.07
CA VAL A 360 -16.36 5.41 8.56
C VAL A 360 -15.58 6.17 9.62
N ALA A 361 -16.23 7.13 10.30
CA ALA A 361 -15.61 7.88 11.40
C ALA A 361 -15.25 6.96 12.58
N GLY A 362 -16.12 6.02 12.93
CA GLY A 362 -15.87 5.04 13.99
C GLY A 362 -14.72 4.08 13.67
N LEU A 363 -14.64 3.60 12.42
CA LEU A 363 -13.53 2.77 11.96
C LEU A 363 -12.21 3.56 11.90
N SER A 364 -12.25 4.82 11.48
CA SER A 364 -11.08 5.71 11.47
C SER A 364 -10.59 6.01 12.88
N PHE A 365 -11.51 6.23 13.83
CA PHE A 365 -11.16 6.43 15.24
C PHE A 365 -10.64 5.14 15.89
N GLY A 366 -11.24 3.99 15.59
CA GLY A 366 -10.79 2.68 16.06
C GLY A 366 -9.41 2.31 15.52
N ALA A 367 -9.10 2.62 14.26
CA ALA A 367 -7.77 2.41 13.69
C ALA A 367 -6.69 3.26 14.37
N ARG A 368 -7.04 4.49 14.78
CA ARG A 368 -6.13 5.37 15.51
C ARG A 368 -5.80 4.86 16.91
N THR A 369 -6.80 4.33 17.62
CA THR A 369 -6.63 3.81 18.99
C THR A 369 -5.83 2.51 19.01
N THR A 370 -5.92 1.67 17.97
CA THR A 370 -5.12 0.42 17.88
C THR A 370 -3.67 0.67 17.49
N GLN A 371 -3.37 1.72 16.73
CA GLN A 371 -1.98 2.10 16.41
C GLN A 371 -1.31 2.86 17.57
N GLY A 372 -2.04 3.70 18.30
CA GLY A 372 -1.52 4.43 19.46
C GLY A 372 -1.23 3.55 20.69
N VAL A 373 -1.83 2.38 20.79
CA VAL A 373 -1.55 1.40 21.87
C VAL A 373 -0.26 0.61 21.62
N LEU A 374 0.20 0.53 20.36
CA LEU A 374 1.43 -0.18 19.98
C LEU A 374 2.66 0.74 19.91
N ALA A 375 2.47 2.05 19.76
CA ALA A 375 3.54 3.04 19.97
C ALA A 375 3.63 3.34 21.46
N GLY A 376 4.41 2.56 22.20
CA GLY A 376 4.70 2.86 23.60
C GLY A 376 5.24 4.29 23.71
N GLU A 377 4.79 5.04 24.73
CA GLU A 377 5.34 6.37 24.99
C GLU A 377 6.87 6.26 25.19
N PRO A 378 7.66 7.19 24.67
CA PRO A 378 9.13 7.11 24.70
C PRO A 378 9.71 6.87 26.10
N GLU A 379 9.10 7.44 27.13
CA GLU A 379 9.51 7.27 28.54
C GLU A 379 9.32 5.83 29.03
N ASN A 380 8.33 5.11 28.55
CA ASN A 380 8.08 3.71 28.92
C ASN A 380 9.07 2.73 28.27
N LEU A 381 9.67 3.10 27.14
CA LEU A 381 10.66 2.27 26.45
C LEU A 381 12.01 2.27 27.16
N ILE A 382 12.47 3.45 27.60
CA ILE A 382 13.73 3.59 28.37
C ILE A 382 13.63 2.82 29.69
N GLY A 383 12.46 2.83 30.33
CA GLY A 383 12.21 2.06 31.56
C GLY A 383 12.25 0.53 31.36
N ARG A 384 12.19 0.05 30.13
CA ARG A 384 12.31 -1.38 29.77
C ARG A 384 13.76 -1.85 29.58
N LEU A 385 14.72 -0.93 29.45
CA LEU A 385 16.14 -1.30 29.37
C LEU A 385 16.58 -2.01 30.64
N SER A 386 17.21 -3.17 30.48
CA SER A 386 17.79 -3.93 31.58
C SER A 386 18.95 -3.19 32.27
N THR A 387 19.64 -2.34 31.52
CA THR A 387 20.75 -1.50 32.01
C THR A 387 20.59 -0.10 31.44
N ARG A 388 20.57 0.90 32.32
CA ARG A 388 20.52 2.31 31.90
C ARG A 388 21.87 2.73 31.34
N ILE A 389 21.89 3.31 30.16
CA ILE A 389 23.10 3.83 29.54
C ILE A 389 23.46 5.15 30.21
N ASP A 390 24.68 5.26 30.70
CA ASP A 390 25.20 6.50 31.32
C ASP A 390 25.71 7.45 30.23
N PRO A 391 25.08 8.62 30.03
CA PRO A 391 25.54 9.59 29.05
C PRO A 391 26.98 10.06 29.24
N ALA A 392 27.53 9.97 30.47
CA ALA A 392 28.90 10.36 30.75
C ALA A 392 29.95 9.39 30.16
N THR A 393 29.55 8.19 29.79
CA THR A 393 30.43 7.19 29.15
C THR A 393 30.40 7.24 27.62
N PHE A 394 29.73 8.25 27.07
CA PHE A 394 29.54 8.36 25.61
C PHE A 394 30.79 8.88 24.91
N PRO A 395 31.01 8.38 23.68
CA PRO A 395 32.13 8.81 22.86
C PRO A 395 32.00 10.28 22.45
N ASP A 396 33.13 10.89 22.16
CA ASP A 396 33.15 12.21 21.54
C ASP A 396 32.44 12.17 20.20
N SER A 397 31.45 13.02 20.05
CA SER A 397 30.71 13.13 18.79
C SER A 397 31.12 14.35 17.98
N THR A 398 31.32 14.16 16.69
CA THR A 398 31.58 15.26 15.75
C THR A 398 30.34 15.48 14.89
N VAL A 399 30.06 16.73 14.55
CA VAL A 399 28.87 17.10 13.73
C VAL A 399 29.35 17.82 12.49
N ASP A 400 28.90 17.38 11.33
CA ASP A 400 29.21 18.01 10.07
C ASP A 400 28.56 19.40 9.99
N GLU A 401 29.24 20.34 9.35
CA GLU A 401 28.77 21.73 9.18
C GLU A 401 27.40 21.80 8.47
N GLU A 402 27.13 20.89 7.55
CA GLU A 402 25.85 20.78 6.84
C GLU A 402 24.69 20.49 7.80
N VAL A 403 24.91 19.70 8.86
CA VAL A 403 23.90 19.40 9.88
C VAL A 403 23.57 20.64 10.70
N MET A 404 24.61 21.38 11.14
CA MET A 404 24.44 22.61 11.92
C MET A 404 23.78 23.72 11.09
N ASN A 405 24.07 23.79 9.79
CA ASN A 405 23.42 24.74 8.88
C ASN A 405 21.94 24.36 8.63
N TRP A 406 21.62 23.07 8.65
CA TRP A 406 20.25 22.60 8.50
C TRP A 406 19.41 22.83 9.77
N ASN A 407 19.97 22.54 10.95
CA ASN A 407 19.30 22.77 12.23
C ASN A 407 20.32 23.15 13.30
N HIS A 408 20.29 24.42 13.71
CA HIS A 408 21.19 24.98 14.72
C HIS A 408 21.02 24.37 16.13
N GLU A 409 19.93 23.66 16.39
CA GLU A 409 19.72 22.93 17.65
C GLU A 409 20.54 21.63 17.72
N ILE A 410 21.03 21.14 16.57
CA ILE A 410 21.89 19.95 16.50
C ILE A 410 23.35 20.40 16.47
N ASP A 411 23.75 21.10 17.51
CA ASP A 411 25.16 21.29 17.87
C ASP A 411 25.73 20.00 18.52
N VAL A 412 26.94 20.05 19.02
CA VAL A 412 27.57 18.89 19.67
C VAL A 412 26.73 18.34 20.82
N GLN A 413 26.05 19.18 21.59
CA GLN A 413 25.21 18.75 22.72
C GLN A 413 23.90 18.14 22.25
N GLY A 414 23.25 18.74 21.24
CA GLY A 414 22.06 18.17 20.59
C GLY A 414 22.38 16.84 19.93
N ALA A 415 23.53 16.70 19.29
CA ALA A 415 23.98 15.45 18.68
C ALA A 415 24.20 14.34 19.73
N GLN A 416 24.76 14.65 20.90
CA GLN A 416 24.91 13.67 21.98
C GLN A 416 23.59 13.05 22.42
N ALA A 417 22.52 13.83 22.49
CA ALA A 417 21.18 13.31 22.80
C ALA A 417 20.67 12.32 21.73
N ILE A 418 21.01 12.55 20.45
CA ILE A 418 20.63 11.66 19.35
C ILE A 418 21.51 10.39 19.36
N VAL A 419 22.79 10.53 19.64
CA VAL A 419 23.73 9.40 19.82
C VAL A 419 23.29 8.50 20.99
N LEU A 420 22.86 9.10 22.11
CA LEU A 420 22.25 8.36 23.20
C LEU A 420 21.03 7.56 22.74
N THR A 421 20.15 8.18 21.97
CA THR A 421 18.97 7.50 21.44
C THR A 421 19.35 6.33 20.50
N LEU A 422 20.40 6.46 19.69
CA LEU A 422 20.91 5.35 18.87
C LEU A 422 21.36 4.18 19.76
N ALA A 423 22.18 4.45 20.78
CA ALA A 423 22.67 3.40 21.67
C ALA A 423 21.53 2.72 22.45
N GLU A 424 20.55 3.50 22.92
CA GLU A 424 19.32 2.95 23.53
C GLU A 424 18.54 2.07 22.55
N ASN A 425 18.41 2.49 21.30
CA ASN A 425 17.73 1.68 20.28
C ASN A 425 18.47 0.35 20.06
N LEU A 426 19.79 0.37 19.91
CA LEU A 426 20.60 -0.84 19.74
C LEU A 426 20.49 -1.80 20.95
N ALA A 427 20.50 -1.24 22.18
CA ALA A 427 20.30 -2.04 23.39
C ALA A 427 18.88 -2.64 23.47
N LEU A 428 17.86 -1.87 23.10
CA LEU A 428 16.48 -2.34 23.04
C LEU A 428 16.26 -3.36 21.92
N GLU A 429 16.95 -3.25 20.77
CA GLU A 429 16.95 -4.29 19.74
C GLU A 429 17.45 -5.63 20.27
N LYS A 430 18.60 -5.61 20.98
CA LYS A 430 19.14 -6.80 21.66
C LYS A 430 18.11 -7.40 22.63
N GLN A 431 17.51 -6.57 23.46
CA GLN A 431 16.49 -6.98 24.44
C GLN A 431 15.25 -7.58 23.73
N ALA A 432 14.74 -6.92 22.69
CA ALA A 432 13.58 -7.38 21.93
C ALA A 432 13.82 -8.76 21.30
N ILE A 433 15.01 -9.01 20.76
CA ILE A 433 15.37 -10.32 20.21
C ILE A 433 15.41 -11.39 21.29
N LEU A 434 15.96 -11.07 22.47
CA LEU A 434 16.03 -12.01 23.61
C LEU A 434 14.64 -12.34 24.18
N GLU A 435 13.73 -11.35 24.22
CA GLU A 435 12.38 -11.49 24.77
C GLU A 435 11.35 -11.97 23.73
N GLY A 436 11.68 -11.95 22.45
CA GLY A 436 10.73 -12.26 21.37
C GLY A 436 9.69 -11.17 21.13
N ASP A 437 10.00 -9.90 21.42
CA ASP A 437 9.04 -8.78 21.43
C ASP A 437 9.09 -7.95 20.12
N ASP A 438 8.24 -8.28 19.14
CA ASP A 438 8.10 -7.51 17.89
C ASP A 438 7.57 -6.08 18.12
N ALA A 439 6.76 -5.87 19.15
CA ALA A 439 6.21 -4.54 19.44
C ALA A 439 7.31 -3.57 19.88
N LEU A 440 8.30 -4.05 20.62
CA LEU A 440 9.46 -3.26 21.00
C LEU A 440 10.31 -2.89 19.80
N LEU A 441 10.53 -3.80 18.85
CA LEU A 441 11.23 -3.52 17.58
C LEU A 441 10.55 -2.41 16.79
N THR A 442 9.22 -2.45 16.70
CA THR A 442 8.43 -1.46 15.97
C THR A 442 8.53 -0.06 16.57
N ALA A 443 8.78 0.03 17.87
CA ALA A 443 8.89 1.31 18.60
C ALA A 443 10.25 2.01 18.44
N ILE A 444 11.29 1.29 18.05
CA ILE A 444 12.68 1.78 17.99
C ILE A 444 13.29 1.75 16.59
N ALA A 445 12.76 0.91 15.70
CA ALA A 445 13.27 0.74 14.36
C ALA A 445 12.17 0.91 13.32
N HIS A 446 12.57 1.23 12.08
CA HIS A 446 11.66 1.36 10.93
C HIS A 446 12.37 0.94 9.64
N GLY A 447 11.59 0.67 8.59
CA GLY A 447 12.12 0.37 7.26
C GLY A 447 13.02 -0.87 7.24
N ASP A 448 14.17 -0.76 6.59
CA ASP A 448 15.08 -1.88 6.38
C ASP A 448 15.67 -2.42 7.68
N ARG A 449 15.91 -1.55 8.67
CA ARG A 449 16.37 -2.01 9.98
C ARG A 449 15.34 -2.85 10.70
N LEU A 450 14.09 -2.41 10.73
CA LEU A 450 12.98 -3.18 11.33
C LEU A 450 12.83 -4.55 10.68
N ASP A 451 12.91 -4.63 9.35
CA ASP A 451 12.82 -5.90 8.63
C ASP A 451 13.99 -6.83 8.92
N ALA A 452 15.20 -6.28 9.00
CA ALA A 452 16.39 -7.06 9.38
C ALA A 452 16.23 -7.66 10.79
N MET A 453 15.76 -6.87 11.75
CA MET A 453 15.55 -7.33 13.12
C MET A 453 14.41 -8.35 13.22
N ARG A 454 13.33 -8.16 12.51
CA ARG A 454 12.24 -9.15 12.40
C ARG A 454 12.69 -10.46 11.77
N SER A 455 13.57 -10.40 10.77
CA SER A 455 14.15 -11.61 10.19
C SER A 455 14.98 -12.37 11.21
N ARG A 456 15.80 -11.69 12.00
CA ARG A 456 16.57 -12.30 13.11
C ARG A 456 15.66 -12.90 14.19
N LEU A 457 14.57 -12.20 14.54
CA LEU A 457 13.58 -12.70 15.50
C LEU A 457 12.89 -13.97 15.02
N ASN A 458 12.48 -13.99 13.74
CA ASN A 458 11.88 -15.15 13.12
C ASN A 458 12.84 -16.34 13.00
N GLU A 459 14.11 -16.11 12.68
CA GLU A 459 15.16 -17.14 12.68
C GLU A 459 15.37 -17.72 14.06
N SER A 460 15.45 -16.87 15.09
CA SER A 460 15.55 -17.29 16.48
C SER A 460 14.43 -18.26 16.86
N THR A 461 13.20 -17.94 16.48
CA THR A 461 12.02 -18.76 16.80
C THR A 461 11.99 -20.05 16.00
N SER A 462 12.43 -20.06 14.72
CA SER A 462 12.32 -21.21 13.82
C SER A 462 13.45 -22.21 13.98
N ILE A 463 14.69 -21.74 14.28
CA ILE A 463 15.89 -22.57 14.36
C ILE A 463 16.25 -22.89 15.82
N GLY A 464 15.63 -22.21 16.80
CA GLY A 464 15.96 -22.32 18.21
C GLY A 464 17.36 -21.82 18.55
N ARG A 465 17.84 -20.84 17.77
CA ARG A 465 19.16 -20.24 17.93
C ARG A 465 19.03 -18.72 17.89
N THR A 466 19.29 -18.05 19.00
CA THR A 466 19.19 -16.61 19.12
C THR A 466 20.57 -15.96 18.90
N VAL A 467 20.64 -15.01 17.98
CA VAL A 467 21.84 -14.21 17.69
C VAL A 467 21.57 -12.77 18.10
N THR A 468 22.40 -12.24 18.99
CA THR A 468 22.31 -10.85 19.47
C THR A 468 23.64 -10.14 19.35
N ASP A 469 23.58 -8.86 19.00
CA ASP A 469 24.74 -7.98 18.90
C ASP A 469 24.71 -6.96 20.04
N ASP A 470 25.87 -6.71 20.61
CA ASP A 470 26.11 -5.69 21.63
C ASP A 470 27.17 -4.73 21.12
N TYR A 471 26.81 -3.47 20.96
CA TYR A 471 27.64 -2.45 20.35
C TYR A 471 28.30 -1.57 21.42
N THR A 472 29.63 -1.53 21.41
CA THR A 472 30.42 -0.52 22.16
C THR A 472 30.91 0.50 21.13
N ILE A 473 30.39 1.72 21.21
CA ILE A 473 30.68 2.78 20.24
C ILE A 473 31.82 3.64 20.79
N ASP A 474 32.93 3.75 20.05
CA ASP A 474 34.08 4.53 20.43
C ASP A 474 34.05 5.96 19.89
N ARG A 475 33.56 6.12 18.65
CA ARG A 475 33.42 7.42 17.97
C ARG A 475 32.14 7.49 17.14
N VAL A 476 31.55 8.69 17.07
CA VAL A 476 30.38 8.98 16.22
C VAL A 476 30.60 10.28 15.46
N ARG A 477 30.38 10.24 14.17
CA ARG A 477 30.26 11.42 13.31
C ARG A 477 28.81 11.54 12.81
N VAL A 478 28.20 12.69 13.09
CA VAL A 478 26.84 13.00 12.66
C VAL A 478 26.89 13.72 11.32
N THR A 479 26.26 13.17 10.31
CA THR A 479 26.17 13.71 8.95
C THR A 479 24.73 13.85 8.50
N LEU A 480 24.50 14.66 7.46
CA LEU A 480 23.18 14.83 6.87
C LEU A 480 22.98 13.84 5.75
N LEU A 481 21.84 13.13 5.77
CA LEU A 481 21.41 12.25 4.69
C LEU A 481 20.31 12.92 3.87
N VAL A 482 20.51 12.98 2.55
CA VAL A 482 19.55 13.55 1.61
C VAL A 482 19.10 12.46 0.64
N PRO A 483 18.10 11.64 1.02
CA PRO A 483 17.66 10.54 0.16
C PRO A 483 17.12 11.07 -1.15
N PHE A 484 17.55 10.45 -2.26
CA PHE A 484 17.08 10.75 -3.61
C PHE A 484 17.24 12.21 -4.06
N GLY A 485 18.16 12.97 -3.46
CA GLY A 485 18.39 14.37 -3.79
C GLY A 485 17.25 15.32 -3.37
N ARG A 486 16.38 14.91 -2.45
CA ARG A 486 15.25 15.72 -1.95
C ARG A 486 15.57 16.34 -0.60
N GLN A 487 15.44 17.67 -0.51
CA GLN A 487 15.69 18.40 0.74
C GLN A 487 14.64 18.15 1.83
N ASP A 488 13.44 17.75 1.46
CA ASP A 488 12.30 17.50 2.35
C ASP A 488 12.27 16.09 2.96
N GLY A 489 13.24 15.24 2.61
CA GLY A 489 13.42 13.91 3.19
C GLY A 489 14.70 13.76 4.00
N LEU A 490 15.16 14.84 4.63
CA LEU A 490 16.41 14.85 5.39
C LEU A 490 16.32 13.97 6.64
N SER A 491 17.38 13.22 6.87
CA SER A 491 17.62 12.48 8.08
C SER A 491 19.08 12.55 8.47
N LEU A 492 19.42 11.99 9.62
CA LEU A 492 20.80 12.00 10.11
C LEU A 492 21.44 10.64 9.88
N GLY A 493 22.68 10.66 9.41
CA GLY A 493 23.59 9.53 9.41
C GLY A 493 24.49 9.58 10.64
N MET A 494 24.52 8.51 11.40
CA MET A 494 25.43 8.32 12.51
C MET A 494 26.53 7.35 12.09
N ILE A 495 27.66 7.87 11.62
CA ILE A 495 28.82 7.05 11.28
C ILE A 495 29.49 6.69 12.59
N SER A 496 29.36 5.44 12.99
CA SER A 496 29.81 4.92 14.28
C SER A 496 30.94 3.90 14.08
N GLU A 497 31.98 4.01 14.85
CA GLU A 497 33.12 3.09 14.92
C GLU A 497 33.22 2.53 16.33
N GLY A 498 33.62 1.26 16.46
CA GLY A 498 33.80 0.63 17.77
C GLY A 498 33.90 -0.89 17.67
N MET A 499 33.43 -1.56 18.70
CA MET A 499 33.44 -3.02 18.80
C MET A 499 32.03 -3.56 18.87
N VAL A 500 31.74 -4.63 18.13
CA VAL A 500 30.50 -5.39 18.25
C VAL A 500 30.79 -6.76 18.83
N THR A 501 30.07 -7.12 19.90
CA THR A 501 30.12 -8.44 20.50
C THR A 501 28.87 -9.20 20.13
N THR A 502 29.02 -10.21 19.28
CA THR A 502 27.93 -11.09 18.84
C THR A 502 27.86 -12.32 19.75
N GLU A 503 26.74 -12.52 20.41
CA GLU A 503 26.44 -13.72 21.20
C GLU A 503 25.46 -14.62 20.46
N ILE A 504 25.77 -15.90 20.46
CA ILE A 504 24.89 -16.95 19.94
C ILE A 504 24.41 -17.79 21.11
N ARG A 505 23.09 -17.89 21.27
CA ARG A 505 22.44 -18.68 22.33
C ARG A 505 21.68 -19.85 21.71
N ASN A 506 21.66 -20.98 22.42
CA ASN A 506 20.87 -22.15 22.07
C ASN A 506 19.40 -21.99 22.53
N SER A 507 18.56 -22.99 22.23
CA SER A 507 17.14 -23.01 22.63
C SER A 507 16.88 -23.01 24.15
N SER A 508 17.89 -23.33 24.97
CA SER A 508 17.82 -23.23 26.43
C SER A 508 18.26 -21.84 26.96
N GLY A 509 18.64 -20.92 26.08
CA GLY A 509 19.11 -19.57 26.43
C GLY A 509 20.59 -19.50 26.84
N GLU A 510 21.33 -20.61 26.79
CA GLU A 510 22.75 -20.67 27.13
C GLU A 510 23.61 -20.13 25.99
N VAL A 511 24.61 -19.32 26.31
CA VAL A 511 25.56 -18.77 25.32
C VAL A 511 26.48 -19.88 24.81
N VAL A 512 26.40 -20.17 23.53
CA VAL A 512 27.19 -21.23 22.86
C VAL A 512 28.44 -20.66 22.22
N SER A 513 28.40 -19.40 21.81
CA SER A 513 29.52 -18.72 21.16
C SER A 513 29.45 -17.23 21.41
N THR A 514 30.62 -16.62 21.62
CA THR A 514 30.79 -15.17 21.69
C THR A 514 31.94 -14.78 20.76
N SER A 515 31.73 -13.78 19.94
CA SER A 515 32.76 -13.20 19.09
C SER A 515 32.73 -11.69 19.16
N THR A 516 33.91 -11.06 19.23
CA THR A 516 34.02 -9.60 19.21
C THR A 516 34.85 -9.18 18.02
N ALA A 517 34.33 -8.21 17.26
CA ALA A 517 34.96 -7.69 16.06
C ALA A 517 34.84 -6.16 16.00
N PRO A 518 35.79 -5.46 15.37
CA PRO A 518 35.61 -4.03 15.08
C PRO A 518 34.49 -3.84 14.06
N PHE A 519 33.74 -2.75 14.19
CA PHE A 519 32.73 -2.32 13.21
C PHE A 519 32.92 -0.86 12.86
N GLU A 520 32.53 -0.52 11.63
CA GLU A 520 32.34 0.83 11.13
C GLU A 520 31.06 0.82 10.29
N THR A 521 30.04 1.54 10.76
CA THR A 521 28.70 1.49 10.16
C THR A 521 28.05 2.86 10.23
N MET A 522 27.31 3.24 9.20
CA MET A 522 26.44 4.40 9.21
C MET A 522 25.00 4.00 9.53
N TRP A 523 24.50 4.46 10.68
CA TRP A 523 23.10 4.30 11.06
C TRP A 523 22.29 5.46 10.51
N ALA A 524 21.32 5.17 9.66
CA ALA A 524 20.35 6.16 9.24
C ALA A 524 19.30 6.34 10.34
N MET A 525 19.21 7.55 10.89
CA MET A 525 18.27 7.92 11.94
C MET A 525 17.21 8.84 11.41
N ARG A 526 15.95 8.61 11.83
CA ARG A 526 14.79 9.41 11.46
C ARG A 526 13.98 9.78 12.70
N ARG A 527 13.50 11.01 12.77
CA ARG A 527 12.61 11.43 13.85
C ARG A 527 11.18 10.94 13.60
N ALA A 528 10.61 10.19 14.54
CA ALA A 528 9.21 9.79 14.52
C ALA A 528 8.28 10.95 14.87
N THR A 529 6.99 10.85 14.47
CA THR A 529 5.93 11.70 15.01
C THR A 529 5.82 11.43 16.50
N GLY A 530 6.31 12.32 17.35
CA GLY A 530 6.29 12.12 18.80
C GLY A 530 7.65 12.26 19.49
N SER A 531 8.68 12.73 18.80
CA SER A 531 10.00 13.14 19.30
C SER A 531 11.14 12.11 19.34
N ARG A 532 10.88 10.78 19.34
CA ARG A 532 11.99 9.81 19.37
C ARG A 532 12.61 9.61 17.99
N TRP A 533 13.92 9.45 17.95
CA TRP A 533 14.66 9.05 16.75
C TRP A 533 14.62 7.53 16.59
N LEU A 534 14.21 7.06 15.40
CA LEU A 534 14.19 5.65 15.03
C LEU A 534 15.40 5.30 14.19
N THR A 535 15.93 4.09 14.39
CA THR A 535 16.93 3.50 13.50
C THR A 535 16.24 2.94 12.25
N VAL A 536 16.61 3.44 11.06
CA VAL A 536 15.89 3.13 9.81
C VAL A 536 16.66 2.14 8.93
N ALA A 537 17.98 2.33 8.83
CA ALA A 537 18.85 1.49 8.03
C ALA A 537 20.25 1.42 8.62
N GLU A 538 20.94 0.36 8.23
CA GLU A 538 22.37 0.17 8.42
C GLU A 538 23.01 0.27 7.05
N LEU A 539 23.91 1.22 6.86
CA LEU A 539 24.52 1.57 5.58
C LEU A 539 26.05 1.47 5.66
N PRO A 540 26.73 1.18 4.56
CA PRO A 540 28.18 1.32 4.51
C PRO A 540 28.62 2.76 4.82
N PRO A 541 29.74 2.98 5.52
CA PRO A 541 30.18 4.32 5.95
C PRO A 541 30.58 5.26 4.78
N THR A 542 30.80 4.71 3.60
CA THR A 542 31.21 5.44 2.38
C THR A 542 30.04 5.84 1.47
N ASP A 543 28.87 5.27 1.65
CA ASP A 543 27.71 5.58 0.80
C ASP A 543 27.03 6.85 1.30
N ARG A 544 27.46 8.00 0.77
CA ARG A 544 26.60 9.18 0.72
C ARG A 544 25.56 8.93 -0.38
N PRO A 545 24.28 8.72 -0.05
CA PRO A 545 23.25 8.51 -1.06
C PRO A 545 23.04 9.73 -1.95
#